data_531dcd9c450eac5b1605ffb369b156da
#
_entry.id   531dcd9c450eac5b1605ffb369b156da
#
_cell.length_a   1.000
_cell.length_b   1.000
_cell.length_c   1.000
_cell.angle_alpha   90.00
_cell.angle_beta   90.00
_cell.angle_gamma   90.00
#
_symmetry.space_group_name_H-M   'P 1'
#
loop_
_entity.id
_entity.type
_entity.pdbx_description
1 polymer ?
#
loop_
_entity_poly.entity_id
_entity_poly.type
_entity_poly.pdbx_seq_one_letter_code
_entity_poly.pdbx_strand_id
1 'polypeptide(L)'
;MNKDKQFIKSFFIRMLILLAAVIAVVVIFDPFYHYHKPLPGLKAVLTDKEYQCIGTLRTFDYDSLIVGSSVCENYNNHWFDEGFDCTTIKAIRSYGATADLSYLLDAAYESHDLEYAFYNIDPSSLSASTEPTFESTGCPMYLYDNNIFNDYAYLLNKDVLLEKLPYMLANSFIGDYDEGDSYNWAQWKYFGRDMALGMYARLPSVRDMQPETVNSVELVGNIALLEAQVEEHPETTFKFFFSPYSMLWWDNAYRSGELDAVIYNEKQAIGALLEYDNVEIYYYQDDKDVITNLDNYMDMIHFSKDINYYIYDKLAKGEERLTKENYEARLDGMYILARKIVQEEIPKYYGK
;
A
#
# COMPACT_ATOMS: atom_id res chain seq x y z
N MET A 1 12.02 55.95 25.90
CA MET A 1 12.37 54.60 25.43
C MET A 1 13.24 54.75 24.21
N ASN A 2 14.43 54.15 24.14
CA ASN A 2 15.39 54.34 23.04
C ASN A 2 14.77 53.88 21.73
N LYS A 3 14.91 54.64 20.64
CA LYS A 3 14.34 54.33 19.29
C LYS A 3 14.72 52.92 18.83
N ASP A 4 15.91 52.47 19.15
CA ASP A 4 16.40 51.11 18.79
C ASP A 4 15.59 50.01 19.50
N LYS A 5 15.26 50.22 20.81
CA LYS A 5 14.40 49.26 21.53
C LYS A 5 12.99 49.18 20.97
N GLN A 6 12.44 50.31 20.50
CA GLN A 6 11.13 50.36 19.86
C GLN A 6 11.17 49.65 18.50
N PHE A 7 12.23 49.87 17.72
CA PHE A 7 12.43 49.21 16.44
C PHE A 7 12.53 47.68 16.63
N ILE A 8 13.39 47.22 17.52
CA ILE A 8 13.58 45.80 17.83
C ILE A 8 12.25 45.14 18.28
N LYS A 9 11.54 45.78 19.19
CA LYS A 9 10.22 45.29 19.64
C LYS A 9 9.23 45.20 18.48
N SER A 10 9.14 46.23 17.65
CA SER A 10 8.25 46.25 16.50
C SER A 10 8.63 45.18 15.44
N PHE A 11 9.93 44.96 15.23
CA PHE A 11 10.41 43.90 14.34
C PHE A 11 9.99 42.53 14.83
N PHE A 12 10.22 42.19 16.09
CA PHE A 12 9.82 40.90 16.65
C PHE A 12 8.28 40.69 16.62
N ILE A 13 7.51 41.71 16.91
CA ILE A 13 6.04 41.64 16.85
C ILE A 13 5.59 41.34 15.42
N ARG A 14 6.13 42.03 14.41
CA ARG A 14 5.78 41.77 13.01
C ARG A 14 6.21 40.39 12.56
N MET A 15 7.37 39.93 12.97
CA MET A 15 7.86 38.57 12.69
C MET A 15 6.92 37.51 13.29
N LEU A 16 6.49 37.67 14.54
CA LEU A 16 5.52 36.78 15.19
C LEU A 16 4.16 36.77 14.50
N ILE A 17 3.69 37.95 14.08
CA ILE A 17 2.42 38.05 13.31
C ILE A 17 2.54 37.30 11.98
N LEU A 18 3.66 37.46 11.26
CA LEU A 18 3.90 36.76 10.01
C LEU A 18 3.95 35.23 10.22
N LEU A 19 4.68 34.80 11.26
CA LEU A 19 4.77 33.40 11.62
C LEU A 19 3.39 32.79 11.96
N ALA A 20 2.62 33.51 12.77
CA ALA A 20 1.26 33.12 13.11
C ALA A 20 0.35 33.06 11.87
N ALA A 21 0.53 33.97 10.91
CA ALA A 21 -0.23 33.94 9.65
C ALA A 21 0.14 32.74 8.78
N VAL A 22 1.43 32.38 8.70
CA VAL A 22 1.89 31.16 7.98
C VAL A 22 1.29 29.91 8.61
N ILE A 23 1.40 29.78 9.93
CA ILE A 23 0.82 28.65 10.67
C ILE A 23 -0.70 28.57 10.41
N ALA A 24 -1.40 29.70 10.54
CA ALA A 24 -2.85 29.74 10.30
C ALA A 24 -3.24 29.29 8.87
N VAL A 25 -2.47 29.69 7.86
CA VAL A 25 -2.71 29.26 6.48
C VAL A 25 -2.53 27.74 6.35
N VAL A 26 -1.46 27.17 6.89
CA VAL A 26 -1.22 25.72 6.83
C VAL A 26 -2.31 24.96 7.58
N VAL A 27 -2.70 25.39 8.78
CA VAL A 27 -3.76 24.74 9.57
C VAL A 27 -5.12 24.84 8.87
N ILE A 28 -5.45 26.00 8.26
CA ILE A 28 -6.76 26.21 7.60
C ILE A 28 -6.92 25.33 6.36
N PHE A 29 -5.89 25.21 5.55
CA PHE A 29 -5.97 24.44 4.30
C PHE A 29 -5.53 22.99 4.44
N ASP A 30 -4.67 22.71 5.40
CA ASP A 30 -4.20 21.39 5.83
C ASP A 30 -3.92 20.40 4.68
N PRO A 31 -2.93 20.66 3.81
CA PRO A 31 -2.72 19.85 2.62
C PRO A 31 -2.32 18.40 2.89
N PHE A 32 -2.00 18.04 4.13
CA PHE A 32 -1.75 16.66 4.55
C PHE A 32 -2.88 16.06 5.40
N TYR A 33 -3.98 16.82 5.57
CA TYR A 33 -5.16 16.36 6.33
C TYR A 33 -4.83 15.92 7.77
N HIS A 34 -3.79 16.50 8.35
CA HIS A 34 -3.29 16.14 9.68
C HIS A 34 -4.25 16.59 10.78
N TYR A 35 -4.93 17.72 10.60
CA TYR A 35 -5.85 18.32 11.58
C TYR A 35 -7.32 18.10 11.23
N HIS A 36 -7.66 18.07 9.94
CA HIS A 36 -9.05 17.95 9.50
C HIS A 36 -9.16 17.51 8.03
N LYS A 37 -10.34 17.02 7.65
CA LYS A 37 -10.69 16.75 6.26
C LYS A 37 -10.76 18.05 5.42
N PRO A 38 -10.79 17.96 4.07
CA PRO A 38 -10.85 19.12 3.20
C PRO A 38 -11.97 20.09 3.61
N LEU A 39 -11.69 21.40 3.46
CA LEU A 39 -12.72 22.39 3.66
C LEU A 39 -13.85 22.22 2.62
N PRO A 40 -15.11 22.58 2.96
CA PRO A 40 -16.22 22.49 2.03
C PRO A 40 -15.92 23.17 0.68
N GLY A 41 -16.05 22.41 -0.42
CA GLY A 41 -15.76 22.85 -1.77
C GLY A 41 -14.33 22.64 -2.24
N LEU A 42 -13.44 22.09 -1.41
CA LEU A 42 -12.13 21.60 -1.83
C LEU A 42 -12.15 20.08 -2.02
N LYS A 43 -11.47 19.59 -3.04
CA LYS A 43 -11.23 18.16 -3.25
C LYS A 43 -10.08 17.67 -2.38
N ALA A 44 -10.13 16.40 -1.98
CA ALA A 44 -9.01 15.71 -1.36
C ALA A 44 -7.98 15.34 -2.44
N VAL A 45 -6.91 16.11 -2.56
CA VAL A 45 -5.83 15.85 -3.53
C VAL A 45 -4.76 14.98 -2.89
N LEU A 46 -4.84 13.66 -3.10
CA LEU A 46 -4.03 12.63 -2.46
C LEU A 46 -2.94 12.12 -3.40
N THR A 47 -1.72 12.64 -3.24
CA THR A 47 -0.56 12.32 -4.08
C THR A 47 0.69 11.92 -3.31
N ASP A 48 0.75 12.23 -2.01
CA ASP A 48 1.90 12.03 -1.14
C ASP A 48 1.53 11.10 0.03
N LYS A 49 1.47 9.81 -0.23
CA LYS A 49 1.01 8.81 0.75
C LYS A 49 1.75 8.85 2.09
N GLU A 50 3.09 9.03 2.09
CA GLU A 50 3.89 9.09 3.31
C GLU A 50 3.51 10.27 4.22
N TYR A 51 2.96 11.33 3.64
CA TYR A 51 2.54 12.54 4.37
C TYR A 51 1.05 12.59 4.65
N GLN A 52 0.23 12.01 3.74
CA GLN A 52 -1.23 12.19 3.77
C GLN A 52 -1.98 10.98 4.32
N CYS A 53 -1.47 9.76 4.13
CA CYS A 53 -2.20 8.53 4.45
C CYS A 53 -2.64 8.52 5.93
N ILE A 54 -1.72 8.78 6.87
CA ILE A 54 -2.06 8.78 8.30
C ILE A 54 -3.08 9.87 8.66
N GLY A 55 -3.00 11.04 8.00
CA GLY A 55 -3.95 12.14 8.17
C GLY A 55 -5.35 11.72 7.68
N THR A 56 -5.45 11.11 6.50
CA THR A 56 -6.74 10.63 5.97
C THR A 56 -7.37 9.56 6.84
N LEU A 57 -6.57 8.62 7.37
CA LEU A 57 -7.06 7.59 8.28
C LEU A 57 -7.68 8.16 9.56
N ARG A 58 -7.20 9.31 10.03
CA ARG A 58 -7.67 9.95 11.28
C ARG A 58 -8.82 10.95 11.08
N THR A 59 -8.94 11.55 9.89
CA THR A 59 -9.83 12.72 9.71
C THR A 59 -10.95 12.52 8.71
N PHE A 60 -10.86 11.56 7.78
CA PHE A 60 -11.87 11.34 6.75
C PHE A 60 -13.02 10.48 7.28
N ASP A 61 -14.16 10.57 6.61
CA ASP A 61 -15.31 9.70 6.89
C ASP A 61 -15.21 8.49 5.93
N TYR A 62 -15.12 7.29 6.47
CA TYR A 62 -15.07 6.01 5.73
C TYR A 62 -15.49 4.85 6.64
N ASP A 63 -15.82 3.73 6.06
CA ASP A 63 -16.17 2.48 6.75
C ASP A 63 -15.38 1.28 6.23
N SER A 64 -14.53 1.46 5.22
CA SER A 64 -13.78 0.38 4.60
C SER A 64 -12.41 0.84 4.11
N LEU A 65 -11.44 -0.08 4.05
CA LEU A 65 -10.06 0.22 3.66
C LEU A 65 -9.58 -0.65 2.51
N ILE A 66 -8.81 -0.04 1.59
CA ILE A 66 -7.93 -0.74 0.67
C ILE A 66 -6.52 -0.70 1.28
N VAL A 67 -6.01 -1.88 1.69
CA VAL A 67 -4.77 -2.01 2.45
C VAL A 67 -3.70 -2.69 1.60
N GLY A 68 -2.49 -2.13 1.56
CA GLY A 68 -1.41 -2.80 0.86
C GLY A 68 -0.21 -1.92 0.52
N SER A 69 0.68 -2.49 -0.26
CA SER A 69 1.88 -1.81 -0.74
C SER A 69 1.62 -0.99 -2.02
N SER A 70 2.68 -0.66 -2.75
CA SER A 70 2.62 0.11 -3.99
C SER A 70 1.71 -0.48 -5.07
N VAL A 71 1.44 -1.78 -5.06
CA VAL A 71 0.53 -2.44 -6.01
C VAL A 71 -0.94 -2.09 -5.75
N CYS A 72 -1.27 -1.64 -4.53
CA CYS A 72 -2.61 -1.20 -4.16
C CYS A 72 -2.86 0.30 -4.42
N GLU A 73 -1.83 1.09 -4.70
CA GLU A 73 -1.96 2.53 -4.92
C GLU A 73 -2.79 2.88 -6.16
N ASN A 74 -2.84 1.99 -7.15
CA ASN A 74 -3.49 2.22 -8.44
C ASN A 74 -4.96 1.75 -8.52
N TYR A 75 -5.52 1.20 -7.46
CA TYR A 75 -6.97 0.97 -7.40
C TYR A 75 -7.71 2.31 -7.40
N ASN A 76 -8.92 2.33 -7.97
CA ASN A 76 -9.84 3.44 -7.80
C ASN A 76 -10.82 3.09 -6.68
N ASN A 77 -10.94 3.95 -5.68
CA ASN A 77 -11.80 3.72 -4.51
C ASN A 77 -13.26 3.52 -4.92
N HIS A 78 -13.74 4.27 -5.92
CA HIS A 78 -15.13 4.19 -6.39
C HIS A 78 -15.52 2.80 -6.92
N TRP A 79 -14.57 1.99 -7.38
CA TRP A 79 -14.88 0.61 -7.76
C TRP A 79 -15.36 -0.20 -6.55
N PHE A 80 -14.67 -0.06 -5.42
CA PHE A 80 -15.02 -0.74 -4.18
C PHE A 80 -16.28 -0.15 -3.55
N ASP A 81 -16.41 1.19 -3.58
CA ASP A 81 -17.58 1.88 -3.05
C ASP A 81 -18.85 1.39 -3.75
N GLU A 82 -18.83 1.31 -5.09
CA GLU A 82 -19.97 0.83 -5.89
C GLU A 82 -20.17 -0.68 -5.79
N GLY A 83 -19.08 -1.46 -5.75
CA GLY A 83 -19.14 -2.93 -5.77
C GLY A 83 -19.54 -3.55 -4.45
N PHE A 84 -19.29 -2.88 -3.33
CA PHE A 84 -19.55 -3.39 -1.98
C PHE A 84 -20.50 -2.52 -1.15
N ASP A 85 -21.03 -1.42 -1.73
CA ASP A 85 -21.92 -0.46 -1.06
C ASP A 85 -21.30 0.11 0.23
N CYS A 86 -20.05 0.54 0.13
CA CYS A 86 -19.24 1.06 1.24
C CYS A 86 -18.56 2.38 0.88
N THR A 87 -17.77 2.94 1.77
CA THR A 87 -16.94 4.13 1.53
C THR A 87 -15.50 3.80 1.84
N THR A 88 -14.65 3.73 0.80
CA THR A 88 -13.26 3.32 0.95
C THR A 88 -12.28 4.47 0.95
N ILE A 89 -11.25 4.35 1.76
CA ILE A 89 -9.97 5.06 1.61
C ILE A 89 -8.82 4.06 1.57
N LYS A 90 -7.59 4.54 1.33
CA LYS A 90 -6.41 3.68 1.23
C LYS A 90 -5.54 3.79 2.48
N ALA A 91 -5.21 2.64 3.06
CA ALA A 91 -4.15 2.45 4.04
C ALA A 91 -2.91 1.88 3.33
N ILE A 92 -2.06 2.75 2.81
CA ILE A 92 -1.02 2.40 1.84
C ILE A 92 0.37 2.74 2.36
N ARG A 93 1.29 1.80 2.16
CA ARG A 93 2.71 2.00 2.41
C ARG A 93 3.55 1.42 1.27
N SER A 94 4.31 2.24 0.52
CA SER A 94 5.27 1.70 -0.45
C SER A 94 6.31 0.83 0.26
N TYR A 95 6.57 -0.34 -0.31
CA TYR A 95 7.41 -1.39 0.31
C TYR A 95 6.91 -1.83 1.70
N GLY A 96 5.64 -1.54 2.04
CA GLY A 96 5.05 -1.87 3.33
C GLY A 96 5.04 -3.37 3.57
N ALA A 97 5.63 -3.78 4.69
CA ALA A 97 5.51 -5.13 5.21
C ALA A 97 4.26 -5.25 6.11
N THR A 98 3.95 -6.46 6.57
CA THR A 98 2.78 -6.72 7.43
C THR A 98 2.75 -5.78 8.63
N ALA A 99 3.89 -5.55 9.30
CA ALA A 99 3.96 -4.65 10.46
C ALA A 99 3.65 -3.18 10.13
N ASP A 100 4.05 -2.69 8.94
CA ASP A 100 3.70 -1.34 8.50
C ASP A 100 2.20 -1.19 8.25
N LEU A 101 1.59 -2.22 7.63
CA LEU A 101 0.16 -2.20 7.32
C LEU A 101 -0.69 -2.39 8.57
N SER A 102 -0.26 -3.24 9.53
CA SER A 102 -0.90 -3.35 10.84
C SER A 102 -0.92 -2.02 11.59
N TYR A 103 0.21 -1.29 11.58
CA TYR A 103 0.28 0.05 12.17
C TYR A 103 -0.75 1.03 11.57
N LEU A 104 -0.96 0.98 10.24
CA LEU A 104 -1.98 1.82 9.58
C LEU A 104 -3.40 1.38 9.91
N LEU A 105 -3.65 0.07 10.02
CA LEU A 105 -4.93 -0.47 10.47
C LEU A 105 -5.25 -0.06 11.90
N ASP A 106 -4.29 -0.19 12.84
CA ASP A 106 -4.44 0.24 14.22
C ASP A 106 -4.84 1.73 14.29
N ALA A 107 -4.17 2.58 13.49
CA ALA A 107 -4.50 4.00 13.43
C ALA A 107 -5.91 4.29 12.88
N ALA A 108 -6.42 3.46 11.98
CA ALA A 108 -7.78 3.55 11.47
C ALA A 108 -8.80 3.11 12.54
N TYR A 109 -8.55 2.00 13.21
CA TYR A 109 -9.43 1.48 14.26
C TYR A 109 -9.48 2.36 15.52
N GLU A 110 -8.48 3.24 15.74
CA GLU A 110 -8.57 4.25 16.82
C GLU A 110 -9.81 5.14 16.70
N SER A 111 -10.39 5.32 15.51
CA SER A 111 -11.46 6.29 15.25
C SER A 111 -12.62 5.76 14.39
N HIS A 112 -12.51 4.57 13.80
CA HIS A 112 -13.50 4.02 12.89
C HIS A 112 -13.78 2.55 13.19
N ASP A 113 -15.03 2.16 13.00
CA ASP A 113 -15.45 0.76 12.87
C ASP A 113 -15.43 0.43 11.37
N LEU A 114 -14.74 -0.63 10.96
CA LEU A 114 -14.59 -0.99 9.55
C LEU A 114 -15.52 -2.14 9.17
N GLU A 115 -16.23 -1.98 8.03
CA GLU A 115 -17.02 -3.05 7.41
C GLU A 115 -16.12 -4.01 6.63
N TYR A 116 -15.22 -3.46 5.79
CA TYR A 116 -14.28 -4.26 4.98
C TYR A 116 -12.84 -3.77 5.12
N ALA A 117 -11.92 -4.74 5.16
CA ALA A 117 -10.50 -4.54 4.91
C ALA A 117 -10.09 -5.35 3.66
N PHE A 118 -9.97 -4.69 2.52
CA PHE A 118 -9.46 -5.27 1.26
C PHE A 118 -7.93 -5.27 1.30
N TYR A 119 -7.34 -6.35 1.78
CA TYR A 119 -5.94 -6.40 2.15
C TYR A 119 -5.11 -7.24 1.17
N ASN A 120 -4.17 -6.61 0.46
CA ASN A 120 -3.20 -7.32 -0.36
C ASN A 120 -2.04 -7.86 0.49
N ILE A 121 -1.85 -9.17 0.48
CA ILE A 121 -0.67 -9.81 1.07
C ILE A 121 0.39 -9.95 -0.02
N ASP A 122 1.47 -9.19 0.10
CA ASP A 122 2.65 -9.39 -0.73
C ASP A 122 3.45 -10.60 -0.22
N PRO A 123 3.83 -11.57 -1.07
CA PRO A 123 4.56 -12.76 -0.61
C PRO A 123 5.83 -12.45 0.17
N SER A 124 6.52 -11.36 -0.19
CA SER A 124 7.71 -10.88 0.52
C SER A 124 7.42 -10.33 1.91
N SER A 125 6.20 -9.87 2.19
CA SER A 125 5.82 -9.35 3.50
C SER A 125 5.80 -10.43 4.58
N LEU A 126 5.50 -11.68 4.19
CA LEU A 126 5.47 -12.82 5.11
C LEU A 126 6.85 -13.20 5.66
N SER A 127 7.93 -12.80 4.98
CA SER A 127 9.31 -13.01 5.40
C SER A 127 10.03 -11.73 5.84
N ALA A 128 9.30 -10.61 5.91
CA ALA A 128 9.85 -9.32 6.33
C ALA A 128 9.97 -9.20 7.85
N SER A 129 10.66 -8.13 8.30
CA SER A 129 10.69 -7.77 9.73
C SER A 129 9.28 -7.58 10.28
N THR A 130 9.08 -7.99 11.53
CA THR A 130 7.85 -7.77 12.29
C THR A 130 7.80 -6.41 12.99
N GLU A 131 8.80 -5.56 12.75
CA GLU A 131 8.83 -4.18 13.26
C GLU A 131 8.50 -3.21 12.12
N PRO A 132 7.68 -2.17 12.38
CA PRO A 132 7.36 -1.15 11.38
C PRO A 132 8.62 -0.42 10.87
N THR A 133 8.65 -0.14 9.56
CA THR A 133 9.83 0.46 8.90
C THR A 133 9.73 1.96 8.69
N PHE A 134 8.70 2.63 9.21
CA PHE A 134 8.44 4.05 8.98
C PHE A 134 9.65 4.94 9.29
N GLU A 135 10.24 4.79 10.48
CA GLU A 135 11.37 5.63 10.90
C GLU A 135 12.62 5.36 10.05
N SER A 136 12.94 4.09 9.81
CA SER A 136 14.13 3.68 9.04
C SER A 136 14.08 4.09 7.57
N THR A 137 12.89 4.30 7.01
CA THR A 137 12.66 4.73 5.63
C THR A 137 12.43 6.23 5.48
N GLY A 138 12.59 7.00 6.56
CA GLY A 138 12.50 8.45 6.54
C GLY A 138 11.08 9.00 6.44
N CYS A 139 10.11 8.25 6.90
CA CYS A 139 8.73 8.73 7.00
C CYS A 139 8.65 9.92 7.97
N PRO A 140 7.78 10.90 7.72
CA PRO A 140 7.66 12.09 8.57
C PRO A 140 6.93 11.77 9.89
N MET A 141 7.62 11.11 10.83
CA MET A 141 7.05 10.58 12.08
C MET A 141 6.31 11.62 12.92
N TYR A 142 6.63 12.92 12.77
CA TYR A 142 5.87 13.99 13.39
C TYR A 142 4.42 14.12 12.93
N LEU A 143 4.04 13.49 11.80
CA LEU A 143 2.63 13.37 11.36
C LEU A 143 1.96 12.10 11.91
N TYR A 144 2.74 11.12 12.35
CA TYR A 144 2.26 9.81 12.78
C TYR A 144 2.03 9.71 14.29
N ASP A 145 2.65 10.60 15.07
CA ASP A 145 2.43 10.66 16.51
C ASP A 145 1.27 11.63 16.88
N ASN A 146 0.97 11.74 18.18
CA ASN A 146 -0.04 12.65 18.72
C ASN A 146 0.61 13.85 19.45
N ASN A 147 1.88 14.16 19.16
CA ASN A 147 2.64 15.19 19.83
C ASN A 147 2.60 16.53 19.10
N ILE A 148 1.64 17.35 19.42
CA ILE A 148 1.48 18.70 18.82
C ILE A 148 2.72 19.62 18.94
N PHE A 149 3.68 19.30 19.82
CA PHE A 149 4.88 20.12 19.98
C PHE A 149 5.93 19.91 18.89
N ASN A 150 5.86 18.86 18.09
CA ASN A 150 6.73 18.63 16.95
C ASN A 150 6.09 19.01 15.60
N ASP A 151 4.81 19.42 15.59
CA ASP A 151 4.08 19.86 14.40
C ASP A 151 4.69 21.08 13.71
N TYR A 152 5.60 21.80 14.38
CA TYR A 152 6.34 22.89 13.74
C TYR A 152 7.08 22.41 12.48
N ALA A 153 7.46 21.14 12.41
CA ALA A 153 8.08 20.53 11.24
C ALA A 153 7.14 20.48 10.02
N TYR A 154 5.83 20.39 10.25
CA TYR A 154 4.78 20.53 9.26
C TYR A 154 4.42 21.99 9.02
N LEU A 155 4.04 22.72 10.08
CA LEU A 155 3.47 24.05 10.05
C LEU A 155 4.39 25.12 9.46
N LEU A 156 5.71 24.93 9.62
CA LEU A 156 6.73 25.88 9.15
C LEU A 156 7.55 25.32 7.97
N ASN A 157 7.09 24.23 7.36
CA ASN A 157 7.75 23.66 6.21
C ASN A 157 7.48 24.51 4.96
N LYS A 158 8.55 25.01 4.34
CA LYS A 158 8.45 25.84 3.13
C LYS A 158 7.83 25.09 1.94
N ASP A 159 8.08 23.78 1.84
CA ASP A 159 7.59 22.95 0.73
C ASP A 159 6.09 22.71 0.89
N VAL A 160 5.59 22.58 2.11
CA VAL A 160 4.16 22.56 2.41
C VAL A 160 3.49 23.87 1.95
N LEU A 161 4.07 25.00 2.34
CA LEU A 161 3.47 26.34 2.03
C LEU A 161 3.58 26.70 0.54
N LEU A 162 4.72 26.42 -0.10
CA LEU A 162 5.03 26.93 -1.45
C LEU A 162 4.80 25.93 -2.57
N GLU A 163 4.66 24.65 -2.27
CA GLU A 163 4.46 23.59 -3.25
C GLU A 163 3.16 22.81 -3.02
N LYS A 164 3.02 22.17 -1.84
CA LYS A 164 1.90 21.26 -1.57
C LYS A 164 0.56 21.99 -1.50
N LEU A 165 0.49 23.09 -0.76
CA LEU A 165 -0.72 23.90 -0.66
C LEU A 165 -1.15 24.50 -2.01
N PRO A 166 -0.29 25.18 -2.79
CA PRO A 166 -0.66 25.65 -4.12
C PRO A 166 -1.08 24.51 -5.08
N TYR A 167 -0.41 23.36 -5.02
CA TYR A 167 -0.76 22.20 -5.83
C TYR A 167 -2.15 21.66 -5.48
N MET A 168 -2.45 21.48 -4.20
CA MET A 168 -3.78 21.07 -3.73
C MET A 168 -4.86 22.04 -4.19
N LEU A 169 -4.67 23.34 -4.00
CA LEU A 169 -5.65 24.36 -4.40
C LEU A 169 -5.86 24.38 -5.93
N ALA A 170 -4.78 24.29 -6.71
CA ALA A 170 -4.87 24.26 -8.16
C ALA A 170 -5.68 23.04 -8.66
N ASN A 171 -5.41 21.85 -8.13
CA ASN A 171 -6.12 20.63 -8.50
C ASN A 171 -7.57 20.59 -7.98
N SER A 172 -7.84 21.22 -6.82
CA SER A 172 -9.21 21.35 -6.31
C SER A 172 -10.08 22.26 -7.15
N PHE A 173 -9.54 23.37 -7.69
CA PHE A 173 -10.33 24.39 -8.38
C PHE A 173 -10.24 24.33 -9.91
N ILE A 174 -9.13 23.87 -10.46
CA ILE A 174 -8.84 23.99 -11.90
C ILE A 174 -8.69 22.59 -12.53
N GLY A 175 -8.22 21.60 -11.78
CA GLY A 175 -7.92 20.27 -12.27
C GLY A 175 -9.14 19.33 -12.30
N ASP A 176 -9.05 18.33 -13.17
CA ASP A 176 -10.00 17.20 -13.22
C ASP A 176 -9.54 16.07 -12.28
N TYR A 177 -9.07 16.42 -11.07
CA TYR A 177 -8.60 15.42 -10.11
C TYR A 177 -9.76 14.50 -9.70
N ASP A 178 -9.56 13.20 -9.88
CA ASP A 178 -10.47 12.14 -9.42
C ASP A 178 -10.05 11.71 -8.01
N GLU A 179 -10.88 11.96 -7.00
CA GLU A 179 -10.61 11.61 -5.61
C GLU A 179 -10.54 10.08 -5.42
N GLY A 180 -11.22 9.31 -6.27
CA GLY A 180 -11.12 7.85 -6.30
C GLY A 180 -9.74 7.33 -6.71
N ASP A 181 -8.99 8.08 -7.51
CA ASP A 181 -7.63 7.75 -7.93
C ASP A 181 -6.54 8.20 -6.94
N SER A 182 -6.84 8.22 -5.64
CA SER A 182 -5.89 8.57 -4.59
C SER A 182 -4.57 7.79 -4.71
N TYR A 183 -3.43 8.49 -4.59
CA TYR A 183 -2.06 7.95 -4.68
C TYR A 183 -1.71 7.23 -5.99
N ASN A 184 -2.55 7.32 -7.03
CA ASN A 184 -2.34 6.62 -8.29
C ASN A 184 -1.11 7.14 -9.03
N TRP A 185 -0.11 6.30 -9.20
CA TRP A 185 1.10 6.59 -9.95
C TRP A 185 1.13 5.97 -11.35
N ALA A 186 0.23 5.01 -11.66
CA ALA A 186 0.25 4.27 -12.92
C ALA A 186 0.04 5.18 -14.15
N GLN A 187 -0.72 6.26 -14.00
CA GLN A 187 -0.96 7.25 -15.07
C GLN A 187 0.32 7.90 -15.62
N TRP A 188 1.43 7.83 -14.89
CA TRP A 188 2.73 8.41 -15.26
C TRP A 188 3.75 7.36 -15.70
N LYS A 189 3.35 6.10 -15.85
CA LYS A 189 4.24 4.97 -16.12
C LYS A 189 3.86 4.26 -17.41
N TYR A 190 4.85 3.60 -18.00
CA TYR A 190 4.67 2.72 -19.13
C TYR A 190 4.65 1.28 -18.66
N PHE A 191 3.66 0.54 -19.16
CA PHE A 191 3.54 -0.90 -18.99
C PHE A 191 3.79 -1.56 -20.34
N GLY A 192 4.40 -2.73 -20.32
CA GLY A 192 4.67 -3.47 -21.52
C GLY A 192 5.88 -4.38 -21.37
N ARG A 193 5.91 -5.41 -22.18
CA ARG A 193 6.94 -6.46 -22.16
C ARG A 193 8.37 -5.91 -22.19
N ASP A 194 8.66 -4.96 -23.06
CA ASP A 194 10.02 -4.43 -23.22
C ASP A 194 10.44 -3.63 -21.97
N MET A 195 9.51 -2.94 -21.31
CA MET A 195 9.73 -2.27 -20.04
C MET A 195 9.99 -3.29 -18.94
N ALA A 196 9.13 -4.28 -18.77
CA ALA A 196 9.25 -5.30 -17.74
C ALA A 196 10.58 -6.08 -17.86
N LEU A 197 10.95 -6.49 -19.08
CA LEU A 197 12.22 -7.16 -19.35
C LEU A 197 13.43 -6.25 -19.10
N GLY A 198 13.32 -4.96 -19.44
CA GLY A 198 14.38 -3.97 -19.22
C GLY A 198 14.62 -3.66 -17.76
N MET A 199 13.59 -3.73 -16.92
CA MET A 199 13.69 -3.51 -15.47
C MET A 199 14.10 -4.77 -14.69
N TYR A 200 14.03 -5.95 -15.30
CA TYR A 200 14.35 -7.20 -14.64
C TYR A 200 15.86 -7.51 -14.66
N ALA A 201 16.52 -7.34 -13.53
CA ALA A 201 17.91 -7.73 -13.33
C ALA A 201 18.01 -9.25 -13.03
N ARG A 202 17.90 -10.07 -14.08
CA ARG A 202 17.91 -11.53 -13.96
C ARG A 202 19.22 -12.04 -13.37
N LEU A 203 19.16 -12.86 -12.32
CA LEU A 203 20.33 -13.50 -11.76
C LEU A 203 21.04 -14.40 -12.81
N PRO A 204 22.39 -14.34 -12.93
CA PRO A 204 23.10 -15.05 -13.99
C PRO A 204 23.09 -16.57 -13.80
N SER A 205 22.96 -17.06 -12.57
CA SER A 205 22.88 -18.49 -12.24
C SER A 205 21.80 -18.75 -11.21
N VAL A 206 21.30 -19.97 -11.18
CA VAL A 206 20.41 -20.45 -10.12
C VAL A 206 21.24 -20.67 -8.86
N ARG A 207 20.81 -20.13 -7.73
CA ARG A 207 21.40 -20.38 -6.40
C ARG A 207 20.93 -21.70 -5.86
N ASP A 208 21.61 -22.21 -4.83
CA ASP A 208 21.15 -23.38 -4.07
C ASP A 208 19.78 -23.09 -3.47
N MET A 209 18.89 -24.09 -3.53
CA MET A 209 17.55 -23.98 -2.95
C MET A 209 17.63 -23.82 -1.43
N GLN A 210 16.96 -22.84 -0.92
CA GLN A 210 16.82 -22.59 0.51
C GLN A 210 15.86 -23.60 1.13
N PRO A 211 16.03 -23.98 2.40
CA PRO A 211 14.99 -24.70 3.12
C PRO A 211 13.65 -23.94 3.09
N GLU A 212 12.55 -24.63 2.92
CA GLU A 212 11.21 -24.01 2.95
C GLU A 212 10.94 -23.22 4.25
N THR A 213 11.57 -23.63 5.35
CA THR A 213 11.42 -23.02 6.68
C THR A 213 12.46 -21.93 6.98
N VAL A 214 13.18 -21.43 5.97
CA VAL A 214 14.27 -20.45 6.17
C VAL A 214 13.80 -19.17 6.87
N ASN A 215 12.56 -18.75 6.66
CA ASN A 215 11.97 -17.53 7.23
C ASN A 215 10.96 -17.84 8.35
N SER A 216 11.05 -19.00 8.99
CA SER A 216 10.01 -19.45 9.94
C SER A 216 9.78 -18.50 11.13
N VAL A 217 10.80 -17.77 11.56
CA VAL A 217 10.68 -16.81 12.68
C VAL A 217 9.87 -15.59 12.25
N GLU A 218 10.25 -14.99 11.14
CA GLU A 218 9.57 -13.84 10.56
C GLU A 218 8.14 -14.21 10.14
N LEU A 219 7.96 -15.38 9.53
CA LEU A 219 6.66 -15.89 9.11
C LEU A 219 5.69 -16.01 10.28
N VAL A 220 6.10 -16.67 11.37
CA VAL A 220 5.23 -16.82 12.56
C VAL A 220 4.83 -15.45 13.12
N GLY A 221 5.78 -14.52 13.19
CA GLY A 221 5.50 -13.17 13.66
C GLY A 221 4.55 -12.40 12.74
N ASN A 222 4.73 -12.50 11.41
CA ASN A 222 3.85 -11.81 10.45
C ASN A 222 2.45 -12.43 10.41
N ILE A 223 2.33 -13.76 10.54
CA ILE A 223 1.01 -14.40 10.71
C ILE A 223 0.34 -13.89 11.98
N ALA A 224 1.05 -13.84 13.11
CA ALA A 224 0.49 -13.35 14.37
C ALA A 224 0.02 -11.88 14.28
N LEU A 225 0.70 -11.03 13.51
CA LEU A 225 0.24 -9.66 13.26
C LEU A 225 -1.08 -9.63 12.46
N LEU A 226 -1.24 -10.50 11.46
CA LEU A 226 -2.48 -10.60 10.68
C LEU A 226 -3.61 -11.18 11.52
N GLU A 227 -3.35 -12.25 12.29
CA GLU A 227 -4.32 -12.88 13.18
C GLU A 227 -4.81 -11.90 14.25
N ALA A 228 -3.90 -11.09 14.84
CA ALA A 228 -4.27 -10.08 15.82
C ALA A 228 -5.31 -9.09 15.26
N GLN A 229 -5.12 -8.59 14.03
CA GLN A 229 -6.09 -7.70 13.38
C GLN A 229 -7.46 -8.36 13.19
N VAL A 230 -7.46 -9.64 12.79
CA VAL A 230 -8.68 -10.40 12.55
C VAL A 230 -9.42 -10.72 13.85
N GLU A 231 -8.69 -11.09 14.91
CA GLU A 231 -9.26 -11.45 16.23
C GLU A 231 -9.78 -10.23 16.98
N GLU A 232 -9.09 -9.10 16.91
CA GLU A 232 -9.47 -7.88 17.61
C GLU A 232 -10.66 -7.18 16.96
N HIS A 233 -10.92 -7.46 15.65
CA HIS A 233 -11.98 -6.82 14.87
C HIS A 233 -12.92 -7.85 14.20
N PRO A 234 -13.66 -8.65 14.96
CA PRO A 234 -14.54 -9.69 14.43
C PRO A 234 -15.73 -9.15 13.61
N GLU A 235 -16.05 -7.87 13.73
CA GLU A 235 -17.08 -7.16 12.95
C GLU A 235 -16.61 -6.80 11.55
N THR A 236 -15.30 -6.70 11.31
CA THR A 236 -14.72 -6.40 10.01
C THR A 236 -14.60 -7.67 9.17
N THR A 237 -15.05 -7.62 7.93
CA THR A 237 -14.77 -8.67 6.95
C THR A 237 -13.42 -8.42 6.28
N PHE A 238 -12.42 -9.23 6.60
CA PHE A 238 -11.11 -9.17 5.97
C PHE A 238 -11.11 -9.95 4.66
N LYS A 239 -10.97 -9.23 3.54
CA LYS A 239 -10.82 -9.81 2.21
C LYS A 239 -9.34 -9.76 1.81
N PHE A 240 -8.58 -10.77 2.26
CA PHE A 240 -7.19 -10.93 1.87
C PHE A 240 -7.07 -11.38 0.43
N PHE A 241 -6.11 -10.83 -0.30
CA PHE A 241 -5.84 -11.29 -1.67
C PHE A 241 -4.34 -11.27 -1.99
N PHE A 242 -3.94 -12.19 -2.87
CA PHE A 242 -2.59 -12.33 -3.38
C PHE A 242 -2.57 -11.88 -4.84
N SER A 243 -1.94 -10.74 -5.10
CA SER A 243 -1.88 -10.13 -6.44
C SER A 243 -1.06 -10.96 -7.43
N PRO A 244 -1.42 -10.95 -8.74
CA PRO A 244 -0.76 -11.74 -9.78
C PRO A 244 0.58 -11.11 -10.16
N TYR A 245 1.66 -11.45 -9.48
CA TYR A 245 3.01 -11.04 -9.83
C TYR A 245 3.47 -11.69 -11.12
N SER A 246 4.26 -10.97 -11.94
CA SER A 246 4.63 -11.44 -13.27
C SER A 246 5.48 -12.71 -13.23
N MET A 247 5.55 -13.40 -14.34
CA MET A 247 6.45 -14.55 -14.50
C MET A 247 7.92 -14.24 -14.19
N LEU A 248 8.33 -12.97 -14.27
CA LEU A 248 9.70 -12.55 -13.94
C LEU A 248 9.95 -12.61 -12.43
N TRP A 249 8.93 -12.34 -11.61
CA TRP A 249 9.03 -12.50 -10.16
C TRP A 249 9.21 -13.99 -9.79
N TRP A 250 8.48 -14.88 -10.46
CA TRP A 250 8.60 -16.33 -10.25
C TRP A 250 9.93 -16.89 -10.74
N ASP A 251 10.48 -16.36 -11.87
CA ASP A 251 11.86 -16.69 -12.28
C ASP A 251 12.88 -16.21 -11.23
N ASN A 252 12.66 -15.02 -10.66
CA ASN A 252 13.53 -14.51 -9.60
C ASN A 252 13.47 -15.38 -8.33
N ALA A 253 12.28 -15.73 -7.85
CA ALA A 253 12.10 -16.58 -6.68
C ALA A 253 12.76 -17.97 -6.87
N TYR A 254 12.63 -18.54 -8.06
CA TYR A 254 13.32 -19.80 -8.39
C TYR A 254 14.84 -19.62 -8.45
N ARG A 255 15.32 -18.56 -9.09
CA ARG A 255 16.77 -18.36 -9.29
C ARG A 255 17.49 -17.91 -8.03
N SER A 256 16.83 -17.22 -7.12
CA SER A 256 17.34 -16.88 -5.79
C SER A 256 17.37 -18.08 -4.85
N GLY A 257 16.70 -19.19 -5.22
CA GLY A 257 16.55 -20.38 -4.39
C GLY A 257 15.43 -20.28 -3.35
N GLU A 258 14.54 -19.31 -3.46
CA GLU A 258 13.51 -18.98 -2.46
C GLU A 258 12.13 -19.56 -2.78
N LEU A 259 11.95 -20.19 -3.95
CA LEU A 259 10.62 -20.63 -4.41
C LEU A 259 9.91 -21.54 -3.39
N ASP A 260 10.65 -22.51 -2.79
CA ASP A 260 10.07 -23.46 -1.82
C ASP A 260 9.60 -22.70 -0.57
N ALA A 261 10.41 -21.73 -0.08
CA ALA A 261 10.07 -20.93 1.08
C ALA A 261 8.87 -19.99 0.82
N VAL A 262 8.78 -19.41 -0.37
CA VAL A 262 7.64 -18.55 -0.73
C VAL A 262 6.33 -19.33 -0.69
N ILE A 263 6.26 -20.47 -1.36
CA ILE A 263 5.04 -21.31 -1.40
C ILE A 263 4.71 -21.84 0.01
N TYR A 264 5.73 -22.23 0.79
CA TYR A 264 5.54 -22.64 2.17
C TYR A 264 4.94 -21.52 3.03
N ASN A 265 5.51 -20.30 2.95
CA ASN A 265 5.06 -19.15 3.72
C ASN A 265 3.59 -18.81 3.39
N GLU A 266 3.22 -18.78 2.10
CA GLU A 266 1.84 -18.55 1.69
C GLU A 266 0.89 -19.63 2.21
N LYS A 267 1.27 -20.92 2.12
CA LYS A 267 0.46 -22.02 2.68
C LYS A 267 0.21 -21.87 4.16
N GLN A 268 1.26 -21.53 4.95
CA GLN A 268 1.10 -21.37 6.38
C GLN A 268 0.20 -20.17 6.72
N ALA A 269 0.40 -19.02 6.07
CA ALA A 269 -0.40 -17.83 6.30
C ALA A 269 -1.87 -18.05 5.89
N ILE A 270 -2.12 -18.63 4.71
CA ILE A 270 -3.48 -18.91 4.23
C ILE A 270 -4.16 -19.91 5.15
N GLY A 271 -3.46 -21.00 5.54
CA GLY A 271 -4.02 -22.02 6.44
C GLY A 271 -4.43 -21.46 7.79
N ALA A 272 -3.60 -20.58 8.38
CA ALA A 272 -3.89 -19.92 9.65
C ALA A 272 -5.11 -18.97 9.52
N LEU A 273 -5.11 -18.10 8.52
CA LEU A 273 -6.16 -17.11 8.31
C LEU A 273 -7.52 -17.72 7.95
N LEU A 274 -7.56 -18.87 7.28
CA LEU A 274 -8.81 -19.56 6.96
C LEU A 274 -9.51 -20.17 8.20
N GLU A 275 -8.90 -20.14 9.39
CA GLU A 275 -9.56 -20.57 10.63
C GLU A 275 -10.59 -19.55 11.14
N TYR A 276 -10.58 -18.32 10.66
CA TYR A 276 -11.44 -17.23 11.11
C TYR A 276 -12.66 -17.04 10.22
N ASP A 277 -13.85 -16.89 10.83
CA ASP A 277 -15.14 -16.76 10.12
C ASP A 277 -15.30 -15.42 9.39
N ASN A 278 -14.61 -14.37 9.85
CA ASN A 278 -14.60 -13.04 9.24
C ASN A 278 -13.51 -12.85 8.17
N VAL A 279 -12.90 -13.94 7.69
CA VAL A 279 -11.86 -13.93 6.68
C VAL A 279 -12.32 -14.57 5.37
N GLU A 280 -12.02 -13.90 4.28
CA GLU A 280 -12.10 -14.42 2.92
C GLU A 280 -10.74 -14.26 2.24
N ILE A 281 -10.24 -15.28 1.53
CA ILE A 281 -8.94 -15.23 0.87
C ILE A 281 -9.12 -15.49 -0.63
N TYR A 282 -8.45 -14.66 -1.45
CA TYR A 282 -8.49 -14.72 -2.91
C TYR A 282 -7.08 -14.85 -3.47
N TYR A 283 -6.90 -15.71 -4.48
CA TYR A 283 -5.59 -16.04 -5.00
C TYR A 283 -5.52 -15.86 -6.52
N TYR A 284 -4.76 -14.85 -6.97
CA TYR A 284 -4.65 -14.49 -8.39
C TYR A 284 -3.27 -14.81 -8.96
N GLN A 285 -2.33 -15.32 -8.17
CA GLN A 285 -0.94 -15.58 -8.60
C GLN A 285 -0.82 -16.76 -9.56
N ASP A 286 -1.79 -17.66 -9.59
CA ASP A 286 -1.84 -18.81 -10.48
C ASP A 286 -2.60 -18.56 -11.79
N ASP A 287 -3.08 -17.33 -12.03
CA ASP A 287 -3.67 -16.96 -13.32
C ASP A 287 -2.56 -16.86 -14.38
N LYS A 288 -2.33 -17.99 -15.06
CA LYS A 288 -1.26 -18.12 -16.05
C LYS A 288 -1.36 -17.06 -17.14
N ASP A 289 -2.55 -16.77 -17.63
CA ASP A 289 -2.75 -15.85 -18.76
C ASP A 289 -2.40 -14.41 -18.36
N VAL A 290 -2.66 -14.03 -17.13
CA VAL A 290 -2.28 -12.73 -16.57
C VAL A 290 -0.78 -12.67 -16.33
N ILE A 291 -0.21 -13.60 -15.54
CA ILE A 291 1.18 -13.51 -15.06
C ILE A 291 2.23 -13.71 -16.15
N THR A 292 1.91 -14.43 -17.24
CA THR A 292 2.81 -14.63 -18.38
C THR A 292 2.69 -13.56 -19.47
N ASN A 293 1.67 -12.72 -19.43
CA ASN A 293 1.53 -11.60 -20.33
C ASN A 293 2.28 -10.36 -19.80
N LEU A 294 3.55 -10.21 -20.21
CA LEU A 294 4.38 -9.10 -19.76
C LEU A 294 3.91 -7.71 -20.23
N ASP A 295 2.95 -7.64 -21.16
CA ASP A 295 2.35 -6.36 -21.55
C ASP A 295 1.51 -5.74 -20.41
N ASN A 296 1.15 -6.55 -19.42
CA ASN A 296 0.46 -6.11 -18.22
C ASN A 296 1.37 -5.39 -17.19
N TYR A 297 2.71 -5.46 -17.33
CA TYR A 297 3.66 -5.12 -16.26
C TYR A 297 4.66 -4.05 -16.68
N MET A 298 5.14 -3.26 -15.71
CA MET A 298 6.31 -2.40 -15.88
C MET A 298 7.60 -3.01 -15.34
N ASP A 299 7.50 -3.94 -14.41
CA ASP A 299 8.62 -4.68 -13.80
C ASP A 299 8.15 -6.07 -13.31
N MET A 300 8.82 -6.66 -12.31
CA MET A 300 8.47 -7.99 -11.80
C MET A 300 7.11 -8.04 -11.09
N ILE A 301 6.69 -6.94 -10.44
CA ILE A 301 5.54 -6.93 -9.51
C ILE A 301 4.47 -5.92 -9.90
N HIS A 302 4.84 -4.76 -10.46
CA HIS A 302 3.89 -3.69 -10.72
C HIS A 302 3.15 -3.90 -12.04
N PHE A 303 1.86 -4.06 -11.94
CA PHE A 303 0.93 -4.25 -13.06
C PHE A 303 0.13 -2.97 -13.36
N SER A 304 -0.46 -2.94 -14.55
CA SER A 304 -1.27 -1.82 -15.03
C SER A 304 -2.59 -1.67 -14.26
N LYS A 305 -3.20 -0.49 -14.36
CA LYS A 305 -4.53 -0.22 -13.77
C LYS A 305 -5.60 -1.19 -14.28
N ASP A 306 -5.47 -1.73 -15.50
CA ASP A 306 -6.40 -2.72 -16.03
C ASP A 306 -6.35 -4.02 -15.23
N ILE A 307 -5.18 -4.41 -14.71
CA ILE A 307 -5.04 -5.57 -13.83
C ILE A 307 -5.56 -5.25 -12.42
N ASN A 308 -5.40 -4.01 -11.92
CA ASN A 308 -6.08 -3.60 -10.68
C ASN A 308 -7.60 -3.74 -10.82
N TYR A 309 -8.17 -3.30 -11.95
CA TYR A 309 -9.61 -3.46 -12.21
C TYR A 309 -10.02 -4.94 -12.32
N TYR A 310 -9.20 -5.75 -12.99
CA TYR A 310 -9.42 -7.21 -13.10
C TYR A 310 -9.48 -7.89 -11.72
N ILE A 311 -8.54 -7.55 -10.81
CA ILE A 311 -8.51 -8.09 -9.45
C ILE A 311 -9.77 -7.66 -8.69
N TYR A 312 -10.10 -6.36 -8.74
CA TYR A 312 -11.32 -5.83 -8.13
C TYR A 312 -12.57 -6.55 -8.65
N ASP A 313 -12.74 -6.68 -9.97
CA ASP A 313 -13.91 -7.29 -10.61
C ASP A 313 -14.10 -8.76 -10.16
N LYS A 314 -13.02 -9.53 -10.12
CA LYS A 314 -13.04 -10.90 -9.61
C LYS A 314 -13.36 -10.97 -8.11
N LEU A 315 -12.76 -10.08 -7.31
CA LEU A 315 -13.00 -10.00 -5.87
C LEU A 315 -14.46 -9.66 -5.57
N ALA A 316 -15.04 -8.69 -6.30
CA ALA A 316 -16.45 -8.32 -6.17
C ALA A 316 -17.41 -9.47 -6.55
N LYS A 317 -17.01 -10.32 -7.47
CA LYS A 317 -17.77 -11.53 -7.87
C LYS A 317 -17.53 -12.74 -6.97
N GLY A 318 -16.59 -12.66 -6.03
CA GLY A 318 -16.18 -13.78 -5.19
C GLY A 318 -15.43 -14.89 -5.94
N GLU A 319 -14.84 -14.56 -7.11
CA GLU A 319 -14.07 -15.51 -7.92
C GLU A 319 -12.67 -15.72 -7.36
N GLU A 320 -12.11 -16.93 -7.57
CA GLU A 320 -10.76 -17.31 -7.13
C GLU A 320 -10.59 -17.38 -5.61
N ARG A 321 -11.70 -17.56 -4.87
CA ARG A 321 -11.70 -17.70 -3.42
C ARG A 321 -11.08 -19.03 -3.00
N LEU A 322 -10.17 -18.95 -2.03
CA LEU A 322 -9.61 -20.12 -1.33
C LEU A 322 -10.51 -20.58 -0.19
N THR A 323 -10.50 -21.88 0.03
CA THR A 323 -11.18 -22.55 1.15
C THR A 323 -10.23 -23.55 1.80
N LYS A 324 -10.59 -24.04 2.99
CA LYS A 324 -9.82 -25.09 3.70
C LYS A 324 -9.60 -26.35 2.85
N GLU A 325 -10.53 -26.63 1.92
CA GLU A 325 -10.50 -27.81 1.06
C GLU A 325 -9.64 -27.66 -0.20
N ASN A 326 -9.40 -26.40 -0.67
CA ASN A 326 -8.79 -26.20 -2.00
C ASN A 326 -7.41 -25.51 -1.94
N TYR A 327 -7.05 -24.78 -0.87
CA TYR A 327 -5.88 -23.92 -0.85
C TYR A 327 -4.57 -24.67 -1.04
N GLU A 328 -4.39 -25.83 -0.39
CA GLU A 328 -3.15 -26.61 -0.51
C GLU A 328 -2.91 -27.06 -1.94
N ALA A 329 -3.95 -27.65 -2.57
CA ALA A 329 -3.87 -28.12 -3.97
C ALA A 329 -3.62 -26.96 -4.94
N ARG A 330 -4.17 -25.77 -4.64
CA ARG A 330 -3.99 -24.57 -5.45
C ARG A 330 -2.55 -24.06 -5.39
N LEU A 331 -1.95 -24.02 -4.21
CA LEU A 331 -0.55 -23.60 -4.03
C LEU A 331 0.44 -24.66 -4.57
N ASP A 332 0.13 -25.94 -4.46
CA ASP A 332 0.89 -27.00 -5.15
C ASP A 332 0.85 -26.82 -6.68
N GLY A 333 -0.31 -26.43 -7.19
CA GLY A 333 -0.48 -26.05 -8.61
C GLY A 333 0.38 -24.86 -8.99
N MET A 334 0.43 -23.82 -8.15
CA MET A 334 1.28 -22.65 -8.37
C MET A 334 2.77 -22.99 -8.34
N TYR A 335 3.22 -23.83 -7.42
CA TYR A 335 4.60 -24.33 -7.41
C TYR A 335 4.98 -25.00 -8.73
N ILE A 336 4.11 -25.87 -9.24
CA ILE A 336 4.31 -26.55 -10.53
C ILE A 336 4.31 -25.53 -11.68
N LEU A 337 3.40 -24.56 -11.65
CA LEU A 337 3.31 -23.49 -12.66
C LEU A 337 4.58 -22.65 -12.68
N ALA A 338 5.08 -22.20 -11.51
CA ALA A 338 6.30 -21.43 -11.40
C ALA A 338 7.50 -22.16 -12.04
N ARG A 339 7.66 -23.44 -11.77
CA ARG A 339 8.71 -24.26 -12.40
C ARG A 339 8.55 -24.39 -13.92
N LYS A 340 7.30 -24.54 -14.42
CA LYS A 340 7.04 -24.54 -15.86
C LYS A 340 7.35 -23.20 -16.50
N ILE A 341 7.01 -22.08 -15.84
CA ILE A 341 7.35 -20.73 -16.29
C ILE A 341 8.85 -20.61 -16.51
N VAL A 342 9.65 -21.01 -15.54
CA VAL A 342 11.12 -20.98 -15.64
C VAL A 342 11.65 -21.86 -16.78
N GLN A 343 11.03 -22.99 -17.03
CA GLN A 343 11.49 -23.98 -18.02
C GLN A 343 10.99 -23.68 -19.46
N GLU A 344 9.78 -23.14 -19.60
CA GLU A 344 9.08 -23.05 -20.90
C GLU A 344 8.83 -21.61 -21.36
N GLU A 345 8.53 -20.67 -20.44
CA GLU A 345 8.18 -19.29 -20.79
C GLU A 345 9.40 -18.36 -20.81
N ILE A 346 10.17 -18.35 -19.74
CA ILE A 346 11.37 -17.50 -19.60
C ILE A 346 12.40 -17.72 -20.72
N PRO A 347 12.70 -18.95 -21.18
CA PRO A 347 13.66 -19.16 -22.28
C PRO A 347 13.27 -18.51 -23.61
N LYS A 348 12.01 -18.14 -23.79
CA LYS A 348 11.57 -17.41 -24.99
C LYS A 348 12.20 -16.00 -25.07
N TYR A 349 12.62 -15.43 -23.95
CA TYR A 349 13.17 -14.07 -23.83
C TYR A 349 14.66 -14.05 -23.54
N TYR A 350 15.17 -15.02 -22.79
CA TYR A 350 16.57 -15.01 -22.31
C TYR A 350 17.44 -16.13 -22.90
N GLY A 351 16.91 -16.93 -23.81
CA GLY A 351 17.60 -18.11 -24.30
C GLY A 351 17.65 -19.25 -23.24
N LYS A 352 18.22 -20.37 -23.66
CA LYS A 352 18.40 -21.54 -22.77
C LYS A 352 19.63 -21.34 -21.91
#